data_f19d35ba3e0757752e1b4c7778816335
#
_entry.id   f19d35ba3e0757752e1b4c7778816335
#
_cell.length_a   1.000
_cell.length_b   1.000
_cell.length_c   1.000
_cell.angle_alpha   90.00
_cell.angle_beta   90.00
_cell.angle_gamma   90.00
#
_symmetry.space_group_name_H-M   'P 1'
#
loop_
_entity.id
_entity.type
_entity.pdbx_description
1 polymer ?
#
loop_
_entity_poly.entity_id
_entity_poly.type
_entity_poly.pdbx_seq_one_letter_code
_entity_poly.pdbx_strand_id
1 'polypeptide(L)'
;MCIRDSSVVKLDKKKADSKVKRWNMISESAAKQSKRSIIPEIMPVCTFNEALEMSQQLDVKLLPYECADGMAKTKKIIENLKGNESIGIFIGPEGGYDLDELSKAKEEGWEEITLGKRILRTETAGMMLMSVLMYMNEK
;
A
#
# COMPACT_ATOMS: atom_id res chain seq x y z
N MET A 1 7.20 1.00 -5.85
CA MET A 1 7.30 -0.34 -5.21
C MET A 1 8.49 -0.32 -4.26
N CYS A 2 8.28 -0.72 -3.02
CA CYS A 2 9.34 -0.82 -2.03
C CYS A 2 9.89 -2.25 -1.96
N ILE A 3 11.22 -2.41 -1.91
CA ILE A 3 11.87 -3.68 -1.57
C ILE A 3 12.29 -3.60 -0.11
N ARG A 4 11.85 -4.57 0.67
CA ARG A 4 12.18 -4.68 2.09
C ARG A 4 13.59 -5.27 2.24
N ASP A 5 14.35 -4.72 3.17
CA ASP A 5 15.69 -5.24 3.50
C ASP A 5 15.63 -6.67 4.06
N SER A 6 14.52 -7.02 4.72
CA SER A 6 14.23 -8.35 5.25
C SER A 6 13.66 -9.35 4.23
N SER A 7 13.42 -8.95 2.99
CA SER A 7 12.90 -9.85 1.96
C SER A 7 13.94 -10.90 1.55
N VAL A 8 13.49 -12.15 1.40
CA VAL A 8 14.34 -13.26 0.89
C VAL A 8 14.74 -13.03 -0.56
N VAL A 9 13.86 -12.41 -1.36
CA VAL A 9 14.11 -12.09 -2.77
C VAL A 9 14.64 -10.67 -2.86
N LYS A 10 15.90 -10.54 -3.26
CA LYS A 10 16.54 -9.25 -3.58
C LYS A 10 16.65 -9.12 -5.10
N LEU A 11 16.18 -7.97 -5.60
CA LEU A 11 16.34 -7.62 -7.02
C LEU A 11 17.61 -6.82 -7.22
N ASP A 12 18.44 -7.20 -8.21
CA ASP A 12 19.48 -6.32 -8.68
C ASP A 12 18.86 -5.10 -9.42
N LYS A 13 19.60 -3.99 -9.50
CA LYS A 13 19.13 -2.74 -10.08
C LYS A 13 18.59 -2.92 -11.50
N LYS A 14 19.28 -3.67 -12.35
CA LYS A 14 18.88 -3.87 -13.75
C LYS A 14 17.57 -4.64 -13.88
N LYS A 15 17.37 -5.67 -13.05
CA LYS A 15 16.11 -6.43 -12.99
C LYS A 15 14.98 -5.58 -12.41
N ALA A 16 15.25 -4.76 -11.41
CA ALA A 16 14.29 -3.85 -10.83
C ALA A 16 13.79 -2.84 -11.87
N ASP A 17 14.68 -2.18 -12.60
CA ASP A 17 14.32 -1.21 -13.63
C ASP A 17 13.49 -1.84 -14.76
N SER A 18 13.85 -3.03 -15.21
CA SER A 18 13.10 -3.77 -16.23
C SER A 18 11.67 -4.11 -15.75
N LYS A 19 11.52 -4.52 -14.49
CA LYS A 19 10.20 -4.80 -13.91
C LYS A 19 9.35 -3.54 -13.78
N VAL A 20 9.90 -2.44 -13.30
CA VAL A 20 9.20 -1.16 -13.18
C VAL A 20 8.70 -0.69 -14.55
N LYS A 21 9.53 -0.78 -15.59
CA LYS A 21 9.12 -0.46 -16.96
C LYS A 21 7.93 -1.30 -17.42
N ARG A 22 7.98 -2.61 -17.20
CA ARG A 22 6.87 -3.52 -17.53
C ARG A 22 5.60 -3.17 -16.77
N TRP A 23 5.69 -2.88 -15.49
CA TRP A 23 4.53 -2.52 -14.67
C TRP A 23 3.90 -1.19 -15.08
N ASN A 24 4.70 -0.20 -15.49
CA ASN A 24 4.16 1.05 -16.04
C ASN A 24 3.37 0.80 -17.34
N MET A 25 3.83 -0.11 -18.20
CA MET A 25 3.07 -0.50 -19.40
C MET A 25 1.73 -1.17 -19.05
N ILE A 26 1.72 -2.02 -18.01
CA ILE A 26 0.49 -2.66 -17.52
C ILE A 26 -0.46 -1.61 -16.93
N SER A 27 0.06 -0.66 -16.15
CA SER A 27 -0.72 0.44 -15.58
C SER A 27 -1.39 1.30 -16.66
N GLU A 28 -0.63 1.63 -17.70
CA GLU A 28 -1.16 2.38 -18.86
C GLU A 28 -2.28 1.63 -19.57
N SER A 29 -2.09 0.34 -19.83
CA SER A 29 -3.10 -0.51 -20.47
C SER A 29 -4.37 -0.61 -19.62
N ALA A 30 -4.22 -0.79 -18.31
CA ALA A 30 -5.34 -0.86 -17.38
C ALA A 30 -6.10 0.48 -17.30
N ALA A 31 -5.40 1.61 -17.27
CA ALA A 31 -6.01 2.94 -17.27
C ALA A 31 -6.82 3.20 -18.56
N LYS A 32 -6.28 2.83 -19.71
CA LYS A 32 -7.00 2.92 -21.01
C LYS A 32 -8.25 2.05 -21.02
N GLN A 33 -8.16 0.82 -20.54
CA GLN A 33 -9.32 -0.10 -20.48
C GLN A 33 -10.41 0.42 -19.56
N SER A 34 -10.05 0.96 -18.39
CA SER A 34 -11.00 1.49 -17.42
C SER A 34 -11.44 2.93 -17.68
N LYS A 35 -11.00 3.51 -18.79
CA LYS A 35 -11.30 4.90 -19.19
C LYS A 35 -10.88 5.94 -18.14
N ARG A 36 -9.84 5.66 -17.37
CA ARG A 36 -9.27 6.63 -16.43
C ARG A 36 -8.45 7.68 -17.18
N SER A 37 -8.64 8.93 -16.82
CA SER A 37 -7.87 10.06 -17.37
C SER A 37 -6.43 10.15 -16.81
N ILE A 38 -6.21 9.56 -15.65
CA ILE A 38 -4.90 9.57 -14.97
C ILE A 38 -4.33 8.16 -14.96
N ILE A 39 -3.11 8.00 -15.47
CA ILE A 39 -2.38 6.73 -15.44
C ILE A 39 -1.60 6.67 -14.12
N PRO A 40 -1.86 5.67 -13.25
CA PRO A 40 -1.05 5.48 -12.06
C PRO A 40 0.41 5.18 -12.41
N GLU A 41 1.33 5.94 -11.87
CA GLU A 41 2.76 5.76 -12.09
C GLU A 41 3.33 4.70 -11.16
N ILE A 42 4.15 3.81 -11.71
CA ILE A 42 4.95 2.86 -10.92
C ILE A 42 6.33 3.48 -10.71
N MET A 43 6.58 3.90 -9.49
CA MET A 43 7.83 4.51 -9.08
C MET A 43 9.00 3.50 -9.09
N PRO A 44 10.25 3.96 -9.21
CA PRO A 44 11.41 3.11 -9.04
C PRO A 44 11.37 2.33 -7.72
N VAL A 45 12.05 1.19 -7.70
CA VAL A 45 12.21 0.40 -6.49
C VAL A 45 13.03 1.19 -5.46
N CYS A 46 12.54 1.24 -4.24
CA CYS A 46 13.17 1.95 -3.13
C CYS A 46 13.23 1.07 -1.87
N THR A 47 14.02 1.49 -0.90
CA THR A 47 14.05 0.87 0.43
C THR A 47 12.79 1.24 1.22
N PHE A 48 12.56 0.52 2.32
CA PHE A 48 11.44 0.82 3.22
C PHE A 48 11.56 2.22 3.84
N ASN A 49 12.77 2.61 4.25
CA ASN A 49 13.01 3.94 4.81
C ASN A 49 12.73 5.06 3.79
N GLU A 50 13.19 4.90 2.55
CA GLU A 50 12.89 5.86 1.46
C GLU A 50 11.37 5.94 1.20
N ALA A 51 10.65 4.82 1.26
CA ALA A 51 9.20 4.81 1.13
C ALA A 51 8.50 5.55 2.28
N LEU A 52 8.99 5.42 3.51
CA LEU A 52 8.50 6.19 4.66
C LEU A 52 8.70 7.70 4.46
N GLU A 53 9.89 8.11 4.03
CA GLU A 53 10.19 9.53 3.74
C GLU A 53 9.26 10.09 2.65
N MET A 54 9.09 9.37 1.55
CA MET A 54 8.20 9.78 0.45
C MET A 54 6.74 9.90 0.87
N SER A 55 6.33 9.17 1.89
CA SER A 55 4.95 9.12 2.38
C SER A 55 4.63 10.13 3.49
N GLN A 56 5.60 10.94 3.94
CA GLN A 56 5.40 11.87 5.05
C GLN A 56 4.28 12.89 4.81
N GLN A 57 4.07 13.30 3.56
CA GLN A 57 3.07 14.31 3.19
C GLN A 57 1.65 13.75 3.03
N LEU A 58 1.45 12.43 3.18
CA LEU A 58 0.14 11.83 3.06
C LEU A 58 -0.72 12.12 4.30
N ASP A 59 -2.01 12.40 4.07
CA ASP A 59 -2.95 12.71 5.13
C ASP A 59 -3.34 11.48 5.96
N VAL A 60 -3.53 10.36 5.28
CA VAL A 60 -3.92 9.09 5.90
C VAL A 60 -2.95 7.99 5.48
N LYS A 61 -2.46 7.23 6.43
CA LYS A 61 -1.44 6.20 6.23
C LYS A 61 -1.92 4.89 6.85
N LEU A 62 -2.24 3.92 6.00
CA LEU A 62 -2.84 2.65 6.40
C LEU A 62 -1.88 1.49 6.18
N LEU A 63 -1.71 0.68 7.19
CA LEU A 63 -0.87 -0.50 7.17
C LEU A 63 -1.71 -1.73 7.57
N PRO A 64 -2.28 -2.47 6.60
CA PRO A 64 -2.93 -3.74 6.89
C PRO A 64 -1.97 -4.74 7.51
N TYR A 65 -2.34 -5.20 8.71
CA TYR A 65 -1.55 -6.13 9.50
C TYR A 65 -2.45 -7.19 10.14
N GLU A 66 -2.10 -8.45 10.00
CA GLU A 66 -2.95 -9.57 10.42
C GLU A 66 -3.18 -9.64 11.94
N CYS A 67 -2.21 -9.15 12.72
CA CYS A 67 -2.28 -9.11 14.18
C CYS A 67 -2.92 -7.83 14.73
N ALA A 68 -3.43 -6.93 13.88
CA ALA A 68 -4.10 -5.72 14.34
C ALA A 68 -5.45 -6.01 15.00
N ASP A 69 -5.71 -5.33 16.11
CA ASP A 69 -6.92 -5.54 16.91
C ASP A 69 -8.20 -5.01 16.25
N GLY A 70 -9.07 -5.96 15.91
CA GLY A 70 -10.49 -5.70 15.63
C GLY A 70 -10.82 -4.78 14.45
N MET A 71 -11.98 -5.03 13.84
CA MET A 71 -12.49 -4.23 12.71
C MET A 71 -13.00 -2.83 13.09
N ALA A 72 -13.24 -2.57 14.37
CA ALA A 72 -13.85 -1.31 14.82
C ALA A 72 -12.95 -0.10 14.50
N LYS A 73 -11.63 -0.23 14.70
CA LYS A 73 -10.66 0.81 14.36
C LYS A 73 -10.65 1.07 12.86
N THR A 74 -10.57 0.02 12.05
CA THR A 74 -10.56 0.12 10.58
C THR A 74 -11.81 0.82 10.06
N LYS A 75 -13.00 0.41 10.55
CA LYS A 75 -14.28 1.04 10.18
C LYS A 75 -14.31 2.52 10.54
N LYS A 76 -13.93 2.86 11.76
CA LYS A 76 -13.90 4.25 12.22
C LYS A 76 -12.98 5.13 11.38
N ILE A 77 -11.79 4.64 11.00
CA ILE A 77 -10.89 5.38 10.13
C ILE A 77 -11.53 5.63 8.77
N ILE A 78 -12.08 4.59 8.14
CA ILE A 78 -12.68 4.67 6.80
C ILE A 78 -13.93 5.56 6.80
N GLU A 79 -14.80 5.45 7.81
CA GLU A 79 -16.01 6.26 7.95
C GLU A 79 -15.72 7.75 8.18
N ASN A 80 -14.56 8.09 8.74
CA ASN A 80 -14.16 9.48 8.99
C ASN A 80 -13.48 10.15 7.79
N LEU A 81 -13.24 9.44 6.69
CA LEU A 81 -12.65 10.01 5.48
C LEU A 81 -13.62 11.01 4.83
N LYS A 82 -13.11 12.17 4.44
CA LYS A 82 -13.88 13.25 3.80
C LYS A 82 -13.88 13.18 2.28
N GLY A 83 -13.10 12.27 1.70
CA GLY A 83 -13.02 12.01 0.26
C GLY A 83 -12.08 12.93 -0.52
N ASN A 84 -11.31 13.73 0.16
CA ASN A 84 -10.29 14.63 -0.44
C ASN A 84 -8.89 14.41 0.13
N GLU A 85 -8.72 13.42 1.00
CA GLU A 85 -7.43 13.08 1.60
C GLU A 85 -6.55 12.29 0.62
N SER A 86 -5.24 12.51 0.73
CA SER A 86 -4.23 11.64 0.16
C SER A 86 -4.02 10.43 1.07
N ILE A 87 -4.22 9.23 0.53
CA ILE A 87 -4.17 7.99 1.30
C ILE A 87 -3.01 7.12 0.85
N GLY A 88 -2.14 6.76 1.78
CA GLY A 88 -1.09 5.78 1.58
C GLY A 88 -1.47 4.42 2.14
N ILE A 89 -1.10 3.38 1.42
CA ILE A 89 -1.31 1.99 1.83
C ILE A 89 0.00 1.23 1.70
N PHE A 90 0.46 0.63 2.80
CA PHE A 90 1.56 -0.33 2.78
C PHE A 90 1.02 -1.76 2.82
N ILE A 91 1.34 -2.54 1.81
CA ILE A 91 1.01 -3.97 1.79
C ILE A 91 2.28 -4.77 2.02
N GLY A 92 2.28 -5.59 3.06
CA GLY A 92 3.40 -6.47 3.40
C GLY A 92 3.52 -7.66 2.45
N PRO A 93 4.70 -8.28 2.38
CA PRO A 93 4.89 -9.54 1.68
C PRO A 93 4.24 -10.69 2.47
N GLU A 94 4.27 -11.89 1.90
CA GLU A 94 3.69 -13.12 2.49
C GLU A 94 4.28 -13.46 3.88
N GLY A 95 5.51 -13.08 4.15
CA GLY A 95 6.17 -13.25 5.46
C GLY A 95 5.83 -12.18 6.50
N GLY A 96 4.93 -11.24 6.19
CA GLY A 96 4.57 -10.14 7.08
C GLY A 96 5.65 -9.04 7.16
N TYR A 97 5.49 -8.13 8.09
CA TYR A 97 6.46 -7.07 8.40
C TYR A 97 7.40 -7.49 9.54
N ASP A 98 8.63 -6.99 9.53
CA ASP A 98 9.49 -7.07 10.70
C ASP A 98 9.02 -6.10 11.78
N LEU A 99 9.28 -6.45 13.05
CA LEU A 99 8.92 -5.61 14.19
C LEU A 99 9.58 -4.21 14.12
N ASP A 100 10.81 -4.14 13.64
CA ASP A 100 11.52 -2.87 13.44
C ASP A 100 10.87 -2.00 12.35
N GLU A 101 10.41 -2.61 11.26
CA GLU A 101 9.68 -1.92 10.20
C GLU A 101 8.34 -1.39 10.70
N LEU A 102 7.61 -2.20 11.48
CA LEU A 102 6.35 -1.78 12.11
C LEU A 102 6.55 -0.61 13.07
N SER A 103 7.58 -0.67 13.91
CA SER A 103 7.90 0.40 14.87
C SER A 103 8.21 1.72 14.15
N LYS A 104 9.05 1.68 13.12
CA LYS A 104 9.37 2.86 12.30
C LYS A 104 8.13 3.42 11.59
N ALA A 105 7.29 2.56 11.01
CA ALA A 105 6.06 2.99 10.37
C ALA A 105 5.12 3.69 11.37
N LYS A 106 4.97 3.15 12.58
CA LYS A 106 4.16 3.78 13.64
C LYS A 106 4.68 5.15 14.06
N GLU A 107 5.99 5.31 14.19
CA GLU A 107 6.62 6.60 14.48
C GLU A 107 6.32 7.65 13.42
N GLU A 108 6.19 7.24 12.15
CA GLU A 108 5.84 8.08 11.01
C GLU A 108 4.31 8.27 10.81
N GLY A 109 3.49 7.82 11.76
CA GLY A 109 2.04 8.01 11.74
C GLY A 109 1.27 6.98 10.92
N TRP A 110 1.87 5.85 10.56
CA TRP A 110 1.17 4.74 9.93
C TRP A 110 0.29 4.01 10.94
N GLU A 111 -0.97 3.80 10.57
CA GLU A 111 -1.94 3.12 11.41
C GLU A 111 -2.11 1.67 10.99
N GLU A 112 -1.86 0.76 11.94
CA GLU A 112 -2.19 -0.65 11.77
C GLU A 112 -3.69 -0.82 11.72
N ILE A 113 -4.17 -1.48 10.67
CA ILE A 113 -5.57 -1.83 10.47
C ILE A 113 -5.71 -3.30 10.17
N THR A 114 -6.86 -3.88 10.47
CA THR A 114 -7.20 -5.24 10.03
C THR A 114 -8.21 -5.20 8.88
N LEU A 115 -8.10 -6.13 7.96
CA LEU A 115 -9.05 -6.33 6.86
C LEU A 115 -10.05 -7.47 7.15
N GLY A 116 -10.15 -7.87 8.42
CA GLY A 116 -11.06 -8.91 8.88
C GLY A 116 -10.35 -10.11 9.48
N LYS A 117 -11.13 -11.13 9.84
CA LYS A 117 -10.62 -12.33 10.52
C LYS A 117 -9.85 -13.28 9.59
N ARG A 118 -9.92 -13.07 8.27
CA ARG A 118 -9.26 -13.94 7.29
C ARG A 118 -7.95 -13.31 6.84
N ILE A 119 -6.90 -14.13 6.81
CA ILE A 119 -5.63 -13.73 6.23
C ILE A 119 -5.80 -13.65 4.72
N LEU A 120 -5.55 -12.48 4.16
CA LEU A 120 -5.60 -12.23 2.73
C LEU A 120 -4.19 -12.32 2.13
N ARG A 121 -4.10 -12.86 0.93
CA ARG A 121 -2.85 -12.77 0.15
C ARG A 121 -2.52 -11.32 -0.15
N THR A 122 -1.25 -11.01 -0.29
CA THR A 122 -0.71 -9.66 -0.52
C THR A 122 -1.45 -8.93 -1.65
N GLU A 123 -1.62 -9.57 -2.80
CA GLU A 123 -2.34 -9.02 -3.95
C GLU A 123 -3.82 -8.77 -3.67
N THR A 124 -4.46 -9.65 -2.89
CA THR A 124 -5.88 -9.54 -2.54
C THR A 124 -6.11 -8.43 -1.51
N ALA A 125 -5.24 -8.30 -0.52
CA ALA A 125 -5.33 -7.27 0.52
C ALA A 125 -5.33 -5.86 -0.09
N GLY A 126 -4.42 -5.60 -1.04
CA GLY A 126 -4.35 -4.33 -1.75
C GLY A 126 -5.61 -4.02 -2.54
N MET A 127 -6.10 -4.98 -3.33
CA MET A 127 -7.33 -4.82 -4.12
C MET A 127 -8.56 -4.61 -3.25
N MET A 128 -8.69 -5.38 -2.16
CA MET A 128 -9.82 -5.25 -1.23
C MET A 128 -9.86 -3.87 -0.61
N LEU A 129 -8.74 -3.41 -0.04
CA LEU A 129 -8.70 -2.10 0.63
C LEU A 129 -8.95 -0.96 -0.36
N MET A 130 -8.35 -1.00 -1.55
CA MET A 130 -8.61 -0.02 -2.60
C MET A 130 -10.08 0.01 -3.00
N SER A 131 -10.73 -1.14 -3.16
CA SER A 131 -12.15 -1.22 -3.52
C SER A 131 -13.04 -0.61 -2.43
N VAL A 132 -12.76 -0.86 -1.16
CA VAL A 132 -13.51 -0.28 -0.04
C VAL A 132 -13.34 1.24 0.00
N LEU A 133 -12.09 1.73 -0.12
CA LEU A 133 -11.82 3.17 -0.12
C LEU A 133 -12.48 3.88 -1.30
N MET A 134 -12.43 3.29 -2.50
CA MET A 134 -13.09 3.85 -3.67
C MET A 134 -14.61 3.89 -3.49
N TYR A 135 -15.22 2.81 -3.03
CA TYR A 135 -16.67 2.74 -2.78
C TYR A 135 -17.13 3.79 -1.77
N MET A 136 -16.39 3.98 -0.68
CA MET A 136 -16.74 4.96 0.37
C MET A 136 -16.54 6.42 -0.08
N ASN A 137 -15.66 6.68 -1.03
CA ASN A 137 -15.34 8.02 -1.53
C ASN A 137 -16.01 8.36 -2.87
N GLU A 138 -16.67 7.42 -3.50
CA GLU A 138 -17.43 7.64 -4.73
C GLU A 138 -18.71 8.44 -4.41
N LYS A 139 -18.87 9.58 -5.08
CA LYS A 139 -20.03 10.47 -4.89
C LYS A 139 -21.11 10.18 -5.93
#